data_793d8ef796ca6d465534da20be1e8399
#
_entry.id   793d8ef796ca6d465534da20be1e8399
#
_cell.length_a   1.000
_cell.length_b   1.000
_cell.length_c   1.000
_cell.angle_alpha   90.00
_cell.angle_beta   90.00
_cell.angle_gamma   90.00
#
_symmetry.space_group_name_H-M   'P 1'
#
loop_
_entity.id
_entity.type
_entity.pdbx_description
1 polymer ?
#
loop_
_entity_poly.entity_id
_entity_poly.type
_entity_poly.pdbx_seq_one_letter_code
_entity_poly.pdbx_strand_id
1 'polypeptide(L)'
;MVCDITELKAHDGRKVYLEIIKDLATNQLLTWSISQHPNLQFALDPLQQLLKQLPHTGYQLTLHTDQGWHYQHRAWRKLLRQGNIRQSMSHRATCLDNAACETVFSKLKAEIGPDTSYRNQEELSQAINEWIHFYNERRIQTKLGNQTPLQYEQNLVA
;
A
#
# COMPACT_ATOMS: atom_id res chain seq x y z
N MET A 1 -0.33 -7.45 7.90
CA MET A 1 -0.39 -6.45 6.81
C MET A 1 -0.08 -5.07 7.37
N VAL A 2 0.40 -4.17 6.55
CA VAL A 2 0.63 -2.75 6.88
C VAL A 2 0.01 -1.85 5.82
N CYS A 3 -0.42 -0.65 6.21
CA CYS A 3 -1.04 0.33 5.33
C CYS A 3 -0.47 1.72 5.62
N ASP A 4 -0.22 2.49 4.57
CA ASP A 4 0.29 3.86 4.69
C ASP A 4 0.04 4.67 3.42
N ILE A 5 0.12 5.99 3.55
CA ILE A 5 -0.08 6.96 2.47
C ILE A 5 1.21 7.73 2.22
N THR A 6 1.56 7.91 0.95
CA THR A 6 2.64 8.81 0.54
C THR A 6 2.16 9.85 -0.45
N GLU A 7 2.88 10.97 -0.51
CA GLU A 7 2.68 12.05 -1.46
C GLU A 7 3.84 12.07 -2.48
N LEU A 8 3.48 12.25 -3.75
CA LEU A 8 4.40 12.54 -4.85
C LEU A 8 3.95 13.82 -5.55
N LYS A 9 4.83 14.43 -6.32
CA LYS A 9 4.53 15.65 -7.10
C LYS A 9 4.84 15.42 -8.58
N ALA A 10 3.99 15.92 -9.47
CA ALA A 10 4.29 16.05 -10.89
C ALA A 10 5.10 17.32 -11.17
N HIS A 11 5.63 17.45 -12.40
CA HIS A 11 6.44 18.62 -12.80
C HIS A 11 5.67 19.95 -12.67
N ASP A 12 4.37 19.93 -12.90
CA ASP A 12 3.49 21.10 -12.71
C ASP A 12 3.23 21.47 -11.25
N GLY A 13 3.86 20.77 -10.29
CA GLY A 13 3.75 21.01 -8.86
C GLY A 13 2.51 20.40 -8.21
N ARG A 14 1.60 19.80 -8.98
CA ARG A 14 0.40 19.15 -8.45
C ARG A 14 0.75 17.84 -7.77
N LYS A 15 -0.01 17.53 -6.72
CA LYS A 15 0.21 16.37 -5.86
C LYS A 15 -0.59 15.17 -6.32
N VAL A 16 0.02 14.00 -6.20
CA VAL A 16 -0.63 12.69 -6.31
C VAL A 16 -0.39 11.94 -5.01
N TYR A 17 -1.43 11.35 -4.47
CA TYR A 17 -1.39 10.55 -3.25
C TYR A 17 -1.51 9.08 -3.62
N LEU A 18 -0.69 8.27 -2.99
CA LEU A 18 -0.72 6.82 -3.10
C LEU A 18 -0.94 6.22 -1.71
N GLU A 19 -1.97 5.40 -1.55
CA GLU A 19 -2.15 4.51 -0.41
C GLU A 19 -1.90 3.07 -0.84
N ILE A 20 -1.22 2.30 -0.01
CA ILE A 20 -0.97 0.87 -0.24
C ILE A 20 -1.37 0.04 0.97
N ILE A 21 -1.88 -1.16 0.73
CA ILE A 21 -1.95 -2.22 1.73
C ILE A 21 -0.99 -3.32 1.32
N LYS A 22 0.00 -3.57 2.17
CA LYS A 22 1.09 -4.52 1.91
C LYS A 22 1.00 -5.71 2.85
N ASP A 23 1.18 -6.91 2.31
CA ASP A 23 1.43 -8.10 3.11
C ASP A 23 2.90 -8.19 3.53
N LEU A 24 3.13 -8.49 4.81
CA LEU A 24 4.50 -8.58 5.35
C LEU A 24 5.16 -9.93 5.08
N ALA A 25 4.38 -10.99 4.88
CA ALA A 25 4.90 -12.32 4.62
C ALA A 25 5.41 -12.44 3.19
N THR A 26 4.60 -12.05 2.22
CA THR A 26 4.91 -12.14 0.79
C THR A 26 5.57 -10.89 0.23
N ASN A 27 5.60 -9.78 0.98
CA ASN A 27 5.97 -8.44 0.52
C ASN A 27 5.08 -7.88 -0.61
N GLN A 28 3.98 -8.54 -0.95
CA GLN A 28 3.08 -8.12 -2.01
C GLN A 28 2.32 -6.84 -1.63
N LEU A 29 2.13 -5.95 -2.59
CA LEU A 29 1.19 -4.84 -2.52
C LEU A 29 -0.17 -5.39 -2.93
N LEU A 30 -1.02 -5.68 -1.93
CA LEU A 30 -2.30 -6.38 -2.14
C LEU A 30 -3.33 -5.51 -2.84
N THR A 31 -3.48 -4.28 -2.35
CA THR A 31 -4.40 -3.28 -2.91
C THR A 31 -3.80 -1.90 -2.74
N TRP A 32 -4.24 -0.96 -3.59
CA TRP A 32 -3.78 0.43 -3.56
C TRP A 32 -4.84 1.38 -4.10
N SER A 33 -4.65 2.64 -3.80
CA SER A 33 -5.44 3.76 -4.33
C SER A 33 -4.52 4.89 -4.76
N ILE A 34 -4.81 5.51 -5.90
CA ILE A 34 -4.08 6.67 -6.42
C ILE A 34 -5.10 7.79 -6.60
N SER A 35 -4.84 8.97 -6.04
CA SER A 35 -5.78 10.09 -6.10
C SER A 35 -5.06 11.43 -6.06
N GLN A 36 -5.72 12.45 -6.61
CA GLN A 36 -5.30 13.85 -6.46
C GLN A 36 -5.73 14.44 -5.10
N HIS A 37 -6.65 13.78 -4.40
CA HIS A 37 -7.19 14.23 -3.11
C HIS A 37 -7.23 13.09 -2.10
N PRO A 38 -6.51 13.18 -0.96
CA PRO A 38 -6.50 12.16 0.06
C PRO A 38 -7.74 12.28 0.96
N ASN A 39 -8.93 12.11 0.36
CA ASN A 39 -10.18 12.11 1.11
C ASN A 39 -10.44 10.75 1.79
N LEU A 40 -11.52 10.63 2.55
CA LEU A 40 -11.84 9.40 3.25
C LEU A 40 -12.07 8.22 2.28
N GLN A 41 -12.74 8.45 1.15
CA GLN A 41 -13.03 7.39 0.18
C GLN A 41 -11.75 6.81 -0.42
N PHE A 42 -10.76 7.66 -0.69
CA PHE A 42 -9.42 7.25 -1.12
C PHE A 42 -8.81 6.18 -0.19
N ALA A 43 -8.95 6.37 1.14
CA ALA A 43 -8.45 5.38 2.10
C ALA A 43 -9.38 4.14 2.21
N LEU A 44 -10.68 4.30 2.05
CA LEU A 44 -11.61 3.17 2.14
C LEU A 44 -11.52 2.21 0.95
N ASP A 45 -11.22 2.72 -0.25
CA ASP A 45 -11.21 1.93 -1.49
C ASP A 45 -10.25 0.73 -1.45
N PRO A 46 -8.96 0.87 -1.06
CA PRO A 46 -8.05 -0.27 -0.96
C PRO A 46 -8.54 -1.30 0.06
N LEU A 47 -9.07 -0.86 1.19
CA LEU A 47 -9.60 -1.76 2.22
C LEU A 47 -10.82 -2.52 1.72
N GLN A 48 -11.73 -1.87 0.99
CA GLN A 48 -12.90 -2.52 0.38
C GLN A 48 -12.48 -3.56 -0.68
N GLN A 49 -11.46 -3.24 -1.49
CA GLN A 49 -10.90 -4.17 -2.46
C GLN A 49 -10.26 -5.37 -1.76
N LEU A 50 -9.48 -5.13 -0.71
CA LEU A 50 -8.87 -6.18 0.09
C LEU A 50 -9.93 -7.15 0.65
N LEU A 51 -11.01 -6.63 1.23
CA LEU A 51 -12.07 -7.45 1.81
C LEU A 51 -12.76 -8.37 0.80
N LYS A 52 -12.79 -8.01 -0.48
CA LYS A 52 -13.33 -8.85 -1.56
C LYS A 52 -12.40 -9.99 -1.97
N GLN A 53 -11.11 -9.83 -1.74
CA GLN A 53 -10.07 -10.77 -2.16
C GLN A 53 -9.63 -11.71 -1.03
N LEU A 54 -9.82 -11.30 0.23
CA LEU A 54 -9.38 -12.09 1.36
C LEU A 54 -10.14 -13.42 1.46
N PRO A 55 -9.42 -14.54 1.55
CA PRO A 55 -10.04 -15.83 1.84
C PRO A 55 -10.63 -15.83 3.25
N HIS A 56 -11.64 -16.63 3.48
CA HIS A 56 -12.12 -16.89 4.84
C HIS A 56 -11.07 -17.69 5.60
N THR A 57 -10.33 -17.00 6.46
CA THR A 57 -9.31 -17.61 7.31
C THR A 57 -9.90 -17.96 8.67
N GLY A 58 -9.45 -19.07 9.26
CA GLY A 58 -9.85 -19.45 10.63
C GLY A 58 -9.21 -18.58 11.72
N TYR A 59 -8.44 -17.55 11.36
CA TYR A 59 -7.75 -16.65 12.30
C TYR A 59 -7.99 -15.18 11.96
N GLN A 60 -7.84 -14.33 12.95
CA GLN A 60 -8.00 -12.88 12.79
C GLN A 60 -6.73 -12.25 12.22
N LEU A 61 -6.87 -11.61 11.07
CA LEU A 61 -5.80 -10.83 10.44
C LEU A 61 -5.52 -9.54 11.24
N THR A 62 -4.31 -9.03 11.15
CA THR A 62 -3.94 -7.72 11.71
C THR A 62 -3.48 -6.78 10.59
N LEU A 63 -4.07 -5.58 10.56
CA LEU A 63 -3.65 -4.48 9.71
C LEU A 63 -3.07 -3.37 10.58
N HIS A 64 -1.79 -3.07 10.38
CA HIS A 64 -1.10 -2.00 11.08
C HIS A 64 -1.15 -0.72 10.26
N THR A 65 -1.46 0.41 10.91
CA THR A 65 -1.54 1.74 10.32
C THR A 65 -0.86 2.76 11.24
N ASP A 66 -0.56 3.93 10.73
CA ASP A 66 -0.26 5.09 11.56
C ASP A 66 -1.54 5.63 12.23
N GLN A 67 -1.42 6.78 12.92
CA GLN A 67 -2.55 7.47 13.55
C GLN A 67 -3.23 8.51 12.63
N GLY A 68 -3.11 8.37 11.31
CA GLY A 68 -3.80 9.21 10.35
C GLY A 68 -5.30 9.28 10.59
N TRP A 69 -5.92 10.44 10.36
CA TRP A 69 -7.34 10.65 10.63
C TRP A 69 -8.24 9.70 9.84
N HIS A 70 -7.83 9.27 8.65
CA HIS A 70 -8.53 8.29 7.82
C HIS A 70 -8.74 6.97 8.58
N TYR A 71 -7.67 6.48 9.21
CA TYR A 71 -7.64 5.21 9.91
C TYR A 71 -8.36 5.24 11.27
N GLN A 72 -8.59 6.44 11.81
CA GLN A 72 -9.37 6.65 13.02
C GLN A 72 -10.86 6.83 12.73
N HIS A 73 -11.25 7.01 11.47
CA HIS A 73 -12.64 7.26 11.10
C HIS A 73 -13.53 6.04 11.32
N ARG A 74 -14.79 6.29 11.73
CA ARG A 74 -15.77 5.22 12.03
C ARG A 74 -16.03 4.27 10.85
N ALA A 75 -16.00 4.78 9.60
CA ALA A 75 -16.22 3.97 8.40
C ALA A 75 -15.08 2.96 8.19
N TRP A 76 -13.82 3.37 8.39
CA TRP A 76 -12.65 2.50 8.36
C TRP A 76 -12.77 1.37 9.37
N ARG A 77 -13.06 1.70 10.64
CA ARG A 77 -13.25 0.70 11.71
C ARG A 77 -14.42 -0.24 11.44
N LYS A 78 -15.49 0.25 10.77
CA LYS A 78 -16.61 -0.60 10.36
C LYS A 78 -16.18 -1.64 9.34
N LEU A 79 -15.41 -1.26 8.30
CA LEU A 79 -14.90 -2.18 7.29
C LEU A 79 -13.95 -3.23 7.92
N LEU A 80 -13.05 -2.83 8.80
CA LEU A 80 -12.17 -3.77 9.50
C LEU A 80 -12.96 -4.83 10.28
N ARG A 81 -14.01 -4.42 11.00
CA ARG A 81 -14.89 -5.37 11.71
C ARG A 81 -15.62 -6.32 10.76
N GLN A 82 -16.10 -5.83 9.62
CA GLN A 82 -16.73 -6.68 8.60
C GLN A 82 -15.79 -7.75 8.06
N GLY A 83 -14.51 -7.41 7.91
CA GLY A 83 -13.47 -8.34 7.45
C GLY A 83 -12.81 -9.16 8.55
N ASN A 84 -13.28 -9.08 9.80
CA ASN A 84 -12.62 -9.70 10.97
C ASN A 84 -11.12 -9.34 11.08
N ILE A 85 -10.79 -8.08 10.77
CA ILE A 85 -9.42 -7.57 10.81
C ILE A 85 -9.23 -6.73 12.09
N ARG A 86 -8.21 -7.06 12.86
CA ARG A 86 -7.77 -6.27 14.01
C ARG A 86 -6.92 -5.10 13.54
N GLN A 87 -7.24 -3.89 13.96
CA GLN A 87 -6.40 -2.73 13.75
C GLN A 87 -5.30 -2.68 14.81
N SER A 88 -4.07 -2.51 14.37
CA SER A 88 -2.92 -2.12 15.19
C SER A 88 -2.47 -0.73 14.75
N MET A 89 -2.14 0.15 15.67
CA MET A 89 -1.70 1.50 15.36
C MET A 89 -0.36 1.78 16.05
N SER A 90 0.57 2.42 15.33
CA SER A 90 1.82 2.90 15.91
C SER A 90 1.56 3.85 17.08
N HIS A 91 2.41 3.83 18.10
CA HIS A 91 2.46 4.92 19.06
C HIS A 91 2.91 6.21 18.37
N ARG A 92 2.45 7.38 18.86
CA ARG A 92 2.92 8.68 18.35
C ARG A 92 4.45 8.71 18.40
N ALA A 93 5.08 9.04 17.26
CA ALA A 93 6.53 9.17 17.08
C ALA A 93 7.36 7.87 17.07
N THR A 94 6.79 6.68 16.83
CA THR A 94 7.57 5.46 16.57
C THR A 94 7.64 5.19 15.07
N CYS A 95 8.70 5.69 14.42
CA CYS A 95 8.95 5.52 12.97
C CYS A 95 9.18 4.06 12.55
N LEU A 96 9.52 3.16 13.47
CA LEU A 96 9.90 1.78 13.15
C LEU A 96 8.72 0.91 12.70
N ASP A 97 7.51 1.25 13.13
CA ASP A 97 6.33 0.42 12.89
C ASP A 97 5.81 0.48 11.46
N ASN A 98 6.16 1.54 10.69
CA ASN A 98 5.75 1.72 9.29
C ASN A 98 6.90 1.61 8.28
N ALA A 99 8.08 1.19 8.73
CA ALA A 99 9.29 1.06 7.91
C ALA A 99 9.08 0.18 6.65
N ALA A 100 8.15 -0.77 6.71
CA ALA A 100 7.84 -1.64 5.57
C ALA A 100 7.16 -0.89 4.42
N CYS A 101 6.28 0.08 4.69
CA CYS A 101 5.69 0.96 3.68
C CYS A 101 6.69 2.04 3.24
N GLU A 102 7.40 2.66 4.18
CA GLU A 102 8.43 3.66 3.88
C GLU A 102 9.50 3.11 2.92
N THR A 103 9.92 1.85 3.12
CA THR A 103 10.85 1.17 2.21
C THR A 103 10.28 1.03 0.80
N VAL A 104 8.99 0.71 0.66
CA VAL A 104 8.32 0.64 -0.65
C VAL A 104 8.27 2.02 -1.29
N PHE A 105 7.86 3.05 -0.55
CA PHE A 105 7.77 4.41 -1.06
C PHE A 105 9.13 4.98 -1.48
N SER A 106 10.18 4.68 -0.72
CA SER A 106 11.55 5.08 -1.09
C SER A 106 12.00 4.41 -2.39
N LYS A 107 11.71 3.13 -2.57
CA LYS A 107 11.99 2.40 -3.83
C LYS A 107 11.19 2.96 -4.99
N LEU A 108 9.88 3.16 -4.81
CA LEU A 108 9.03 3.78 -5.82
C LEU A 108 9.63 5.10 -6.29
N LYS A 109 9.89 6.04 -5.38
CA LYS A 109 10.43 7.36 -5.70
C LYS A 109 11.79 7.30 -6.39
N ALA A 110 12.64 6.35 -6.01
CA ALA A 110 13.94 6.17 -6.65
C ALA A 110 13.85 5.56 -8.06
N GLU A 111 12.92 4.63 -8.27
CA GLU A 111 12.82 3.83 -9.49
C GLU A 111 11.97 4.48 -10.58
N ILE A 112 10.92 5.25 -10.22
CA ILE A 112 10.13 5.99 -11.22
C ILE A 112 10.83 7.29 -11.70
N GLY A 113 11.90 7.70 -11.02
CA GLY A 113 12.66 8.90 -11.38
C GLY A 113 12.14 10.18 -10.71
N PRO A 114 12.78 11.33 -11.03
CA PRO A 114 12.47 12.61 -10.40
C PRO A 114 11.08 13.14 -10.81
N ASP A 115 10.50 14.00 -9.98
CA ASP A 115 9.21 14.66 -10.21
C ASP A 115 9.11 15.36 -11.57
N THR A 116 10.24 15.81 -12.12
CA THR A 116 10.33 16.45 -13.45
C THR A 116 10.09 15.51 -14.64
N SER A 117 10.05 14.20 -14.42
CA SER A 117 9.82 13.20 -15.46
C SER A 117 8.37 13.12 -15.93
N TYR A 118 7.43 13.59 -15.12
CA TYR A 118 5.99 13.46 -15.38
C TYR A 118 5.35 14.84 -15.47
N ARG A 119 4.82 15.18 -16.64
CA ARG A 119 4.29 16.54 -16.94
C ARG A 119 3.09 16.90 -16.05
N ASN A 120 2.27 15.94 -15.74
CA ASN A 120 1.01 16.13 -15.02
C ASN A 120 0.68 14.94 -14.11
N GLN A 121 -0.42 15.07 -13.34
CA GLN A 121 -0.87 14.06 -12.39
C GLN A 121 -1.28 12.75 -13.05
N GLU A 122 -1.82 12.78 -14.26
CA GLU A 122 -2.26 11.60 -15.00
C GLU A 122 -1.05 10.72 -15.37
N GLU A 123 0.00 11.32 -15.94
CA GLU A 123 1.23 10.61 -16.28
C GLU A 123 1.91 10.03 -15.04
N LEU A 124 1.97 10.79 -13.94
CA LEU A 124 2.52 10.32 -12.69
C LEU A 124 1.69 9.16 -12.09
N SER A 125 0.38 9.28 -12.12
CA SER A 125 -0.53 8.23 -11.64
C SER A 125 -0.40 6.93 -12.42
N GLN A 126 -0.25 7.03 -13.74
CA GLN A 126 -0.01 5.87 -14.60
C GLN A 126 1.33 5.21 -14.27
N ALA A 127 2.41 6.00 -14.14
CA ALA A 127 3.74 5.48 -13.81
C ALA A 127 3.76 4.78 -12.43
N ILE A 128 3.07 5.34 -11.43
CA ILE A 128 2.92 4.71 -10.11
C ILE A 128 2.22 3.35 -10.25
N ASN A 129 1.11 3.30 -11.00
CA ASN A 129 0.35 2.07 -11.20
C ASN A 129 1.18 1.00 -11.93
N GLU A 130 1.89 1.36 -13.00
CA GLU A 130 2.78 0.47 -13.73
C GLU A 130 3.92 -0.05 -12.86
N TRP A 131 4.49 0.82 -12.01
CA TRP A 131 5.54 0.42 -11.07
C TRP A 131 5.02 -0.57 -10.02
N ILE A 132 3.78 -0.43 -9.52
CA ILE A 132 3.20 -1.37 -8.56
C ILE A 132 3.04 -2.77 -9.19
N HIS A 133 2.57 -2.85 -10.44
CA HIS A 133 2.53 -4.10 -11.18
C HIS A 133 3.92 -4.70 -11.37
N PHE A 134 4.89 -3.89 -11.80
CA PHE A 134 6.29 -4.33 -11.89
C PHE A 134 6.82 -4.83 -10.55
N TYR A 135 6.55 -4.13 -9.45
CA TYR A 135 6.98 -4.52 -8.10
C TYR A 135 6.45 -5.90 -7.68
N ASN A 136 5.19 -6.18 -7.95
CA ASN A 136 4.56 -7.45 -7.59
C ASN A 136 4.97 -8.61 -8.51
N GLU A 137 5.07 -8.37 -9.81
CA GLU A 137 5.14 -9.43 -10.83
C GLU A 137 6.55 -9.66 -11.36
N ARG A 138 7.43 -8.66 -11.32
CA ARG A 138 8.74 -8.69 -11.99
C ARG A 138 9.91 -8.35 -11.08
N ARG A 139 9.70 -7.56 -10.03
CA ARG A 139 10.78 -7.13 -9.14
C ARG A 139 11.21 -8.26 -8.22
N ILE A 140 12.38 -8.84 -8.53
CA ILE A 140 12.99 -9.89 -7.71
C ILE A 140 13.45 -9.32 -6.36
N GLN A 141 13.21 -10.06 -5.28
CA GLN A 141 13.58 -9.67 -3.92
C GLN A 141 14.42 -10.76 -3.24
N THR A 142 15.61 -10.39 -2.77
CA THR A 142 16.52 -11.32 -2.09
C THR A 142 15.90 -11.94 -0.84
N LYS A 143 15.12 -11.14 -0.09
CA LYS A 143 14.39 -11.62 1.10
C LYS A 143 13.36 -12.71 0.81
N LEU A 144 12.91 -12.81 -0.43
CA LEU A 144 11.95 -13.82 -0.91
C LEU A 144 12.66 -14.97 -1.65
N GLY A 145 13.94 -15.21 -1.38
CA GLY A 145 14.70 -16.25 -2.06
C GLY A 145 14.91 -15.96 -3.55
N ASN A 146 15.11 -14.71 -3.92
CA ASN A 146 15.24 -14.22 -5.30
C ASN A 146 13.99 -14.47 -6.17
N GLN A 147 12.81 -14.35 -5.57
CA GLN A 147 11.52 -14.43 -6.23
C GLN A 147 10.83 -13.06 -6.22
N THR A 148 9.85 -12.89 -7.09
CA THR A 148 8.92 -11.78 -7.00
C THR A 148 7.89 -12.02 -5.89
N PRO A 149 7.23 -10.98 -5.36
CA PRO A 149 6.16 -11.16 -4.39
C PRO A 149 5.09 -12.16 -4.82
N LEU A 150 4.65 -12.07 -6.08
CA LEU A 150 3.63 -12.96 -6.64
C LEU A 150 4.11 -14.40 -6.77
N GLN A 151 5.34 -14.63 -7.24
CA GLN A 151 5.92 -15.98 -7.31
C GLN A 151 6.06 -16.60 -5.93
N TYR A 152 6.49 -15.81 -4.95
CA TYR A 152 6.65 -16.27 -3.58
C TYR A 152 5.31 -16.67 -2.96
N GLU A 153 4.25 -15.87 -3.16
CA GLU A 153 2.90 -16.21 -2.73
C GLU A 153 2.42 -17.54 -3.34
N GLN A 154 2.56 -17.71 -4.65
CA GLN A 154 2.17 -18.95 -5.35
C GLN A 154 2.88 -20.17 -4.79
N ASN A 155 4.16 -20.06 -4.44
CA ASN A 155 4.93 -21.17 -3.87
C ASN A 155 4.58 -21.47 -2.40
N LEU A 156 3.99 -20.51 -1.65
CA LEU A 156 3.51 -20.75 -0.29
C LEU A 156 2.20 -21.55 -0.26
N VAL A 157 1.41 -21.49 -1.34
CA VAL A 157 0.07 -22.08 -1.42
C VAL A 157 0.11 -23.42 -2.17
N ALA A 158 1.21 -23.74 -2.85
CA ALA A 158 1.44 -25.00 -3.55
C ALA A 158 1.90 -26.11 -2.60
#